data_790c505bfc38d7ab9b5bc283d9369305
#
_entry.id   790c505bfc38d7ab9b5bc283d9369305
#
_cell.length_a   1.000
_cell.length_b   1.000
_cell.length_c   1.000
_cell.angle_alpha   90.00
_cell.angle_beta   90.00
_cell.angle_gamma   90.00
#
_symmetry.space_group_name_H-M   'P 1'
#
loop_
_entity.id
_entity.type
_entity.pdbx_description
1 polymer ?
#
loop_
_entity_poly.entity_id
_entity_poly.type
_entity_poly.pdbx_seq_one_letter_code
_entity_poly.pdbx_strand_id
1 'polypeptide(L)'
;MKRSAEMPSITYQNLPGPVGDCLKHASLATTATVPVSHTTSLVSTTSHIGLDLKTGKLVNDTATAEFEAIFACLDAALKNAGVAEGLTRAYKLVSYLVNPEVETVMQRVFQSRFPGHTPTWTVAIVKETVPGMRAEVTAEAARFHT
;
A
#
# COMPACT_ATOMS: atom_id res chain seq x y z
N MET A 1 -35.12 1.78 25.06
CA MET A 1 -34.87 2.38 23.75
C MET A 1 -33.62 1.73 23.14
N LYS A 2 -33.81 0.99 22.06
CA LYS A 2 -32.67 0.39 21.38
C LYS A 2 -31.91 1.48 20.64
N ARG A 3 -30.65 1.71 21.00
CA ARG A 3 -29.76 2.54 20.19
C ARG A 3 -29.53 1.79 18.88
N SER A 4 -29.79 2.45 17.74
CA SER A 4 -29.33 1.93 16.47
C SER A 4 -27.81 1.76 16.54
N ALA A 5 -27.31 0.58 16.15
CA ALA A 5 -25.86 0.37 16.08
C ALA A 5 -25.29 1.35 15.06
N GLU A 6 -24.50 2.30 15.53
CA GLU A 6 -23.79 3.22 14.63
C GLU A 6 -22.75 2.44 13.85
N MET A 7 -22.58 2.79 12.57
CA MET A 7 -21.46 2.29 11.76
C MET A 7 -20.15 2.78 12.38
N PRO A 8 -19.12 1.92 12.45
CA PRO A 8 -17.80 2.38 12.88
C PRO A 8 -17.33 3.53 12.01
N SER A 9 -16.67 4.49 12.63
CA SER A 9 -16.04 5.60 11.91
C SER A 9 -14.78 5.12 11.16
N ILE A 10 -14.24 5.96 10.29
CA ILE A 10 -12.99 5.70 9.59
C ILE A 10 -11.86 5.54 10.63
N THR A 11 -11.08 4.49 10.48
CA THR A 11 -9.94 4.20 11.34
C THR A 11 -8.64 4.45 10.57
N TYR A 12 -7.73 5.19 11.19
CA TYR A 12 -6.41 5.47 10.64
C TYR A 12 -5.37 4.73 11.46
N GLN A 13 -4.45 4.03 10.79
CA GLN A 13 -3.42 3.25 11.47
C GLN A 13 -2.06 3.55 10.88
N ASN A 14 -1.03 3.44 11.72
CA ASN A 14 0.35 3.47 11.27
C ASN A 14 1.00 2.10 11.51
N LEU A 15 1.75 1.65 10.52
CA LEU A 15 2.53 0.42 10.61
C LEU A 15 3.55 0.59 11.76
N PRO A 16 3.63 -0.36 12.70
CA PRO A 16 4.69 -0.32 13.70
C PRO A 16 6.08 -0.37 13.05
N GLY A 17 7.01 0.40 13.58
CA GLY A 17 8.38 0.42 13.09
C GLY A 17 8.74 1.69 12.33
N PRO A 18 9.96 1.75 11.76
CA PRO A 18 10.51 2.99 11.23
C PRO A 18 9.76 3.54 10.02
N VAL A 19 9.17 2.71 9.18
CA VAL A 19 8.39 3.17 8.02
C VAL A 19 7.12 3.89 8.49
N GLY A 20 6.37 3.28 9.40
CA GLY A 20 5.17 3.90 9.96
C GLY A 20 5.49 5.16 10.75
N ASP A 21 6.58 5.16 11.48
CA ASP A 21 7.05 6.33 12.25
C ASP A 21 7.38 7.50 11.31
N CYS A 22 8.02 7.22 10.19
CA CYS A 22 8.35 8.22 9.17
C CYS A 22 7.07 8.86 8.61
N LEU A 23 6.07 8.05 8.28
CA LEU A 23 4.78 8.53 7.78
C LEU A 23 4.06 9.39 8.82
N LYS A 24 4.02 8.92 10.05
CA LYS A 24 3.40 9.64 11.17
C LYS A 24 4.03 11.01 11.37
N HIS A 25 5.35 11.11 11.24
CA HIS A 25 6.10 12.36 11.35
C HIS A 25 5.69 13.35 10.25
N ALA A 26 5.33 12.84 9.07
CA ALA A 26 4.84 13.64 7.95
C ALA A 26 3.33 13.91 7.99
N SER A 27 2.66 13.57 9.08
CA SER A 27 1.19 13.66 9.26
C SER A 27 0.43 12.76 8.30
N LEU A 28 1.01 11.60 7.96
CA LEU A 28 0.38 10.60 7.11
C LEU A 28 0.04 9.36 7.93
N ALA A 29 -1.12 8.77 7.65
CA ALA A 29 -1.45 7.44 8.11
C ALA A 29 -0.92 6.41 7.11
N THR A 30 -0.49 5.25 7.58
CA THR A 30 -0.14 4.14 6.69
C THR A 30 -1.37 3.63 5.96
N THR A 31 -2.49 3.46 6.69
CA THR A 31 -3.75 3.00 6.12
C THR A 31 -4.94 3.76 6.69
N ALA A 32 -6.00 3.83 5.88
CA ALA A 32 -7.32 4.25 6.30
C ALA A 32 -8.29 3.09 6.05
N THR A 33 -9.09 2.75 7.04
CA THR A 33 -10.12 1.72 6.95
C THR A 33 -11.49 2.37 6.98
N VAL A 34 -12.25 2.19 5.90
CA VAL A 34 -13.58 2.76 5.73
C VAL A 34 -14.61 1.65 5.81
N PRO A 35 -15.48 1.62 6.84
CA PRO A 35 -16.54 0.63 6.90
C PRO A 35 -17.60 0.93 5.84
N VAL A 36 -17.99 -0.09 5.08
CA VAL A 36 -19.07 0.02 4.07
C VAL A 36 -20.30 -0.76 4.48
N SER A 37 -20.14 -1.72 5.40
CA SER A 37 -21.24 -2.45 6.06
C SER A 37 -20.74 -2.97 7.41
N HIS A 38 -21.58 -3.70 8.13
CA HIS A 38 -21.16 -4.33 9.39
C HIS A 38 -20.16 -5.47 9.19
N THR A 39 -20.02 -5.98 7.97
CA THR A 39 -19.17 -7.14 7.66
C THR A 39 -18.04 -6.83 6.69
N THR A 40 -18.00 -5.62 6.13
CA THR A 40 -17.04 -5.28 5.07
C THR A 40 -16.49 -3.88 5.29
N SER A 41 -15.18 -3.76 5.13
CA SER A 41 -14.48 -2.47 5.11
C SER A 41 -13.56 -2.40 3.89
N LEU A 42 -13.30 -1.19 3.43
CA LEU A 42 -12.27 -0.92 2.43
C LEU A 42 -11.05 -0.37 3.14
N VAL A 43 -9.89 -0.90 2.80
CA VAL A 43 -8.62 -0.48 3.37
C VAL A 43 -7.76 0.12 2.26
N SER A 44 -7.41 1.40 2.41
CA SER A 44 -6.55 2.12 1.48
C SER A 44 -5.21 2.39 2.13
N THR A 45 -4.13 2.22 1.38
CA THR A 45 -2.79 2.61 1.85
C THR A 45 -2.47 4.03 1.40
N THR A 46 -1.55 4.69 2.12
CA THR A 46 -0.84 5.83 1.55
C THR A 46 0.04 5.38 0.38
N SER A 47 0.53 6.32 -0.42
CA SER A 47 1.55 6.03 -1.44
C SER A 47 2.84 5.59 -0.77
N HIS A 48 3.34 4.42 -1.14
CA HIS A 48 4.63 3.92 -0.66
C HIS A 48 5.71 4.05 -1.71
N ILE A 49 6.83 4.60 -1.28
CA ILE A 49 8.11 4.53 -2.00
C ILE A 49 8.91 3.32 -1.50
N GLY A 50 10.03 3.04 -2.12
CA GLY A 50 10.90 1.96 -1.68
C GLY A 50 11.58 2.30 -0.35
N LEU A 51 11.10 1.71 0.73
CA LEU A 51 11.66 1.85 2.07
C LEU A 51 11.94 0.47 2.65
N ASP A 52 13.07 0.34 3.32
CA ASP A 52 13.38 -0.87 4.08
C ASP A 52 12.54 -0.90 5.36
N LEU A 53 11.78 -1.97 5.55
CA LEU A 53 10.86 -2.09 6.68
C LEU A 53 11.59 -2.11 8.03
N LYS A 54 12.82 -2.56 8.08
CA LYS A 54 13.59 -2.67 9.32
C LYS A 54 14.30 -1.37 9.69
N THR A 55 14.76 -0.63 8.70
CA THR A 55 15.60 0.56 8.92
C THR A 55 14.91 1.87 8.56
N GLY A 56 13.88 1.84 7.72
CA GLY A 56 13.23 3.03 7.17
C GLY A 56 14.05 3.75 6.12
N LYS A 57 15.18 3.17 5.69
CA LYS A 57 16.04 3.79 4.70
C LYS A 57 15.47 3.61 3.29
N LEU A 58 15.79 4.55 2.41
CA LEU A 58 15.42 4.48 1.00
C LEU A 58 16.09 3.26 0.33
N VAL A 59 15.32 2.55 -0.49
CA VAL A 59 15.80 1.43 -1.32
C VAL A 59 15.61 1.82 -2.77
N ASN A 60 16.69 2.19 -3.43
CA ASN A 60 16.67 2.67 -4.82
C ASN A 60 17.91 2.26 -5.62
N ASP A 61 18.67 1.26 -5.15
CA ASP A 61 19.87 0.80 -5.82
C ASP A 61 19.56 0.33 -7.23
N THR A 62 18.48 -0.46 -7.38
CA THR A 62 17.96 -0.92 -8.66
C THR A 62 16.45 -0.77 -8.68
N ALA A 63 15.85 -0.72 -9.87
CA ALA A 63 14.39 -0.70 -10.01
C ALA A 63 13.77 -1.94 -9.38
N THR A 64 14.36 -3.11 -9.58
CA THR A 64 13.87 -4.36 -8.97
C THR A 64 13.82 -4.28 -7.45
N ALA A 65 14.92 -3.86 -6.81
CA ALA A 65 14.99 -3.72 -5.36
C ALA A 65 13.99 -2.69 -4.84
N GLU A 66 13.83 -1.59 -5.55
CA GLU A 66 12.88 -0.54 -5.20
C GLU A 66 11.44 -1.07 -5.20
N PHE A 67 11.02 -1.79 -6.26
CA PHE A 67 9.67 -2.35 -6.32
C PHE A 67 9.46 -3.48 -5.31
N GLU A 68 10.47 -4.29 -5.04
CA GLU A 68 10.37 -5.28 -3.97
C GLU A 68 10.11 -4.62 -2.62
N ALA A 69 10.79 -3.53 -2.32
CA ALA A 69 10.59 -2.76 -1.10
C ALA A 69 9.19 -2.12 -1.06
N ILE A 70 8.74 -1.53 -2.17
CA ILE A 70 7.40 -0.94 -2.27
C ILE A 70 6.33 -1.99 -1.96
N PHE A 71 6.38 -3.15 -2.62
CA PHE A 71 5.37 -4.19 -2.42
C PHE A 71 5.45 -4.81 -1.04
N ALA A 72 6.64 -4.93 -0.46
CA ALA A 72 6.78 -5.36 0.93
C ALA A 72 6.11 -4.39 1.90
N CYS A 73 6.27 -3.08 1.70
CA CYS A 73 5.61 -2.05 2.50
C CYS A 73 4.09 -2.11 2.37
N LEU A 74 3.58 -2.22 1.14
CA LEU A 74 2.14 -2.31 0.90
C LEU A 74 1.53 -3.56 1.53
N ASP A 75 2.20 -4.69 1.39
CA ASP A 75 1.76 -5.96 1.97
C ASP A 75 1.70 -5.88 3.50
N ALA A 76 2.76 -5.37 4.13
CA ALA A 76 2.81 -5.17 5.57
C ALA A 76 1.75 -4.18 6.06
N ALA A 77 1.53 -3.09 5.32
CA ALA A 77 0.53 -2.09 5.65
C ALA A 77 -0.88 -2.69 5.68
N LEU A 78 -1.25 -3.44 4.65
CA LEU A 78 -2.55 -4.09 4.56
C LEU A 78 -2.74 -5.14 5.66
N LYS A 79 -1.74 -5.96 5.93
CA LYS A 79 -1.78 -6.94 7.01
C LYS A 79 -1.97 -6.28 8.38
N ASN A 80 -1.27 -5.19 8.62
CA ASN A 80 -1.40 -4.43 9.87
C ASN A 80 -2.81 -3.86 10.05
N ALA A 81 -3.51 -3.56 8.96
CA ALA A 81 -4.87 -3.05 8.98
C ALA A 81 -5.92 -4.18 9.00
N GLY A 82 -5.51 -5.43 9.17
CA GLY A 82 -6.41 -6.57 9.31
C GLY A 82 -6.77 -7.28 8.01
N VAL A 83 -6.10 -6.97 6.91
CA VAL A 83 -6.20 -7.72 5.65
C VAL A 83 -5.20 -8.87 5.72
N ALA A 84 -5.63 -10.02 6.24
CA ALA A 84 -4.73 -11.13 6.59
C ALA A 84 -3.88 -11.62 5.41
N GLU A 85 -4.42 -11.64 4.21
CA GLU A 85 -3.74 -12.06 2.98
C GLU A 85 -2.87 -10.95 2.37
N GLY A 86 -2.92 -9.74 2.93
CA GLY A 86 -2.10 -8.61 2.48
C GLY A 86 -2.39 -8.20 1.05
N LEU A 87 -1.35 -7.99 0.29
CA LEU A 87 -1.44 -7.44 -1.07
C LEU A 87 -2.14 -8.37 -2.06
N THR A 88 -2.21 -9.68 -1.78
CA THR A 88 -2.98 -10.62 -2.61
C THR A 88 -4.49 -10.38 -2.55
N ARG A 89 -4.96 -9.59 -1.58
CA ARG A 89 -6.36 -9.14 -1.48
C ARG A 89 -6.61 -7.77 -2.07
N ALA A 90 -5.58 -7.09 -2.48
CA ALA A 90 -5.73 -5.80 -3.14
C ALA A 90 -6.45 -5.99 -4.48
N TYR A 91 -7.53 -5.26 -4.68
CA TYR A 91 -8.26 -5.29 -5.95
C TYR A 91 -7.86 -4.13 -6.86
N LYS A 92 -7.19 -3.13 -6.30
CA LYS A 92 -6.83 -1.91 -7.03
C LYS A 92 -5.44 -1.44 -6.61
N LEU A 93 -4.60 -1.20 -7.60
CA LEU A 93 -3.31 -0.54 -7.44
C LEU A 93 -3.26 0.70 -8.31
N VAL A 94 -2.59 1.73 -7.82
CA VAL A 94 -2.28 2.94 -8.59
C VAL A 94 -0.79 3.20 -8.45
N SER A 95 -0.08 3.26 -9.56
CA SER A 95 1.35 3.52 -9.59
C SER A 95 1.65 4.83 -10.28
N TYR A 96 2.54 5.60 -9.66
CA TYR A 96 3.10 6.81 -10.23
C TYR A 96 4.57 6.54 -10.54
N LEU A 97 4.93 6.56 -11.83
CA LEU A 97 6.26 6.24 -12.31
C LEU A 97 6.90 7.48 -12.92
N VAL A 98 8.16 7.72 -12.59
CA VAL A 98 8.92 8.83 -13.18
C VAL A 98 9.34 8.49 -14.62
N ASN A 99 9.60 7.21 -14.90
CA ASN A 99 10.01 6.73 -16.21
C ASN A 99 9.14 5.55 -16.63
N PRO A 100 8.52 5.60 -17.83
CA PRO A 100 7.68 4.49 -18.30
C PRO A 100 8.43 3.17 -18.48
N GLU A 101 9.75 3.20 -18.67
CA GLU A 101 10.57 2.00 -18.86
C GLU A 101 10.57 1.07 -17.64
N VAL A 102 10.30 1.60 -16.43
CA VAL A 102 10.31 0.76 -15.23
C VAL A 102 9.00 -0.01 -15.02
N GLU A 103 7.98 0.24 -15.84
CA GLU A 103 6.70 -0.46 -15.72
C GLU A 103 6.84 -1.98 -15.86
N THR A 104 7.64 -2.44 -16.82
CA THR A 104 7.89 -3.88 -17.01
C THR A 104 8.60 -4.50 -15.82
N VAL A 105 9.51 -3.79 -15.18
CA VAL A 105 10.18 -4.24 -13.95
C VAL A 105 9.16 -4.37 -12.83
N MET A 106 8.32 -3.36 -12.65
CA MET A 106 7.26 -3.35 -11.65
C MET A 106 6.34 -4.58 -11.79
N GLN A 107 5.86 -4.83 -13.01
CA GLN A 107 4.96 -5.95 -13.30
C GLN A 107 5.64 -7.29 -13.03
N ARG A 108 6.90 -7.43 -13.41
CA ARG A 108 7.67 -8.65 -13.19
C ARG A 108 7.85 -8.95 -11.69
N VAL A 109 8.21 -7.94 -10.92
CA VAL A 109 8.37 -8.08 -9.47
C VAL A 109 7.04 -8.48 -8.82
N PHE A 110 5.95 -7.83 -9.21
CA PHE A 110 4.63 -8.14 -8.69
C PHE A 110 4.22 -9.59 -9.00
N GLN A 111 4.37 -10.00 -10.27
CA GLN A 111 4.04 -11.37 -10.69
C GLN A 111 4.87 -12.42 -9.97
N SER A 112 6.12 -12.12 -9.67
CA SER A 112 7.01 -13.01 -8.93
C SER A 112 6.57 -13.17 -7.46
N ARG A 113 6.14 -12.08 -6.83
CA ARG A 113 5.73 -12.11 -5.42
C ARG A 113 4.31 -12.63 -5.22
N PHE A 114 3.41 -12.36 -6.16
CA PHE A 114 1.99 -12.65 -6.06
C PHE A 114 1.48 -13.37 -7.32
N PRO A 115 1.99 -14.61 -7.55
CA PRO A 115 1.67 -15.33 -8.79
C PRO A 115 0.15 -15.50 -8.99
N GLY A 116 -0.31 -15.20 -10.20
CA GLY A 116 -1.72 -15.35 -10.57
C GLY A 116 -2.65 -14.26 -10.09
N HIS A 117 -2.17 -13.30 -9.31
CA HIS A 117 -3.00 -12.17 -8.86
C HIS A 117 -3.04 -11.08 -9.93
N THR A 118 -4.25 -10.64 -10.28
CA THR A 118 -4.48 -9.65 -11.35
C THR A 118 -5.43 -8.55 -10.86
N PRO A 119 -4.95 -7.63 -10.02
CA PRO A 119 -5.76 -6.49 -9.58
C PRO A 119 -6.00 -5.52 -10.75
N THR A 120 -6.99 -4.65 -10.61
CA THR A 120 -7.02 -3.48 -11.50
C THR A 120 -5.82 -2.60 -11.20
N TRP A 121 -5.21 -2.03 -12.24
CA TRP A 121 -3.97 -1.28 -12.06
C TRP A 121 -3.94 -0.06 -12.97
N THR A 122 -3.88 1.12 -12.37
CA THR A 122 -3.67 2.38 -13.09
C THR A 122 -2.21 2.76 -12.96
N VAL A 123 -1.59 3.10 -14.09
CA VAL A 123 -0.22 3.58 -14.14
C VAL A 123 -0.23 4.99 -14.72
N ALA A 124 0.33 5.94 -13.99
CA ALA A 124 0.50 7.32 -14.43
C ALA A 124 1.99 7.64 -14.47
N ILE A 125 2.41 8.29 -15.54
CA ILE A 125 3.77 8.80 -15.65
C ILE A 125 3.78 10.23 -15.10
N VAL A 126 4.64 10.47 -14.14
CA VAL A 126 4.75 11.76 -13.45
C VAL A 126 6.15 12.33 -13.63
N LYS A 127 6.26 13.62 -13.46
CA LYS A 127 7.55 14.30 -13.59
C LYS A 127 8.51 13.89 -12.48
N GLU A 128 7.99 13.72 -11.26
CA GLU A 128 8.80 13.51 -10.07
C GLU A 128 7.95 12.88 -8.96
N THR A 129 8.58 12.05 -8.14
CA THR A 129 8.06 11.58 -6.87
C THR A 129 8.96 12.11 -5.75
N VAL A 130 9.24 11.34 -4.72
CA VAL A 130 10.28 11.70 -3.75
C VAL A 130 11.63 11.71 -4.48
N PRO A 131 12.47 12.73 -4.28
CA PRO A 131 13.75 12.82 -4.98
C PRO A 131 14.59 11.54 -4.89
N GLY A 132 15.10 11.09 -6.04
CA GLY A 132 15.90 9.87 -6.15
C GLY A 132 15.10 8.58 -6.28
N MET A 133 13.77 8.64 -6.18
CA MET A 133 12.91 7.47 -6.31
C MET A 133 12.31 7.40 -7.71
N ARG A 134 12.05 6.17 -8.19
CA ARG A 134 11.47 5.91 -9.52
C ARG A 134 9.95 5.83 -9.49
N ALA A 135 9.39 5.51 -8.32
CA ALA A 135 7.97 5.20 -8.24
C ALA A 135 7.40 5.39 -6.84
N GLU A 136 6.08 5.55 -6.80
CA GLU A 136 5.29 5.34 -5.59
C GLU A 136 4.00 4.63 -5.98
N VAL A 137 3.48 3.80 -5.08
CA VAL A 137 2.32 2.95 -5.36
C VAL A 137 1.36 2.97 -4.18
N THR A 138 0.07 3.07 -4.50
CA THR A 138 -1.02 2.88 -3.53
C THR A 138 -1.73 1.56 -3.79
N ALA A 139 -2.33 1.00 -2.75
CA ALA A 139 -3.16 -0.19 -2.86
C ALA A 139 -4.48 0.00 -2.11
N GLU A 140 -5.51 -0.67 -2.58
CA GLU A 140 -6.80 -0.74 -1.92
C GLU A 140 -7.27 -2.19 -1.88
N ALA A 141 -7.72 -2.63 -0.70
CA ALA A 141 -8.18 -4.00 -0.47
C ALA A 141 -9.49 -4.00 0.29
N ALA A 142 -10.29 -5.04 0.09
CA ALA A 142 -11.46 -5.27 0.91
C ALA A 142 -11.09 -6.15 2.11
N ARG A 143 -11.59 -5.78 3.27
CA ARG A 143 -11.48 -6.58 4.49
C ARG A 143 -12.87 -7.07 4.87
N PHE A 144 -13.04 -8.39 4.92
CA PHE A 144 -14.27 -9.01 5.35
C PHE A 144 -14.11 -9.46 6.79
N HIS A 145 -15.09 -9.14 7.62
CA HIS A 145 -15.12 -9.56 9.01
C HIS A 145 -16.42 -10.30 9.33
N THR A 146 -16.27 -11.37 10.04
CA THR A 146 -17.38 -12.20 10.49
C THR A 146 -17.92 -11.74 11.81
#